data_279c280d4d10728638f32469dd9dce16
#
_entry.id   279c280d4d10728638f32469dd9dce16
#
_cell.length_a   1.000
_cell.length_b   1.000
_cell.length_c   1.000
_cell.angle_alpha   90.00
_cell.angle_beta   90.00
_cell.angle_gamma   90.00
#
_symmetry.space_group_name_H-M   'P 1'
#
loop_
_entity.id
_entity.type
_entity.pdbx_description
1 polymer ?
#
loop_
_entity_poly.entity_id
_entity_poly.type
_entity_poly.pdbx_seq_one_letter_code
_entity_poly.pdbx_strand_id
1 'polypeptide(L)'
;MQRSYLGTVMVFGLAAWLGACGGGASPASASLPSPQPATPSAAATVALPAGTHQSALSPLKGTGTGGVSVTPKTIPQGTFNADIKVRIQNAGANTTYTVQRAPELGRSLAADGICQRALGLTPWGPSDPPAPAFLTFMNGTAPYTVTTDGAGTGSLDLEFAAPTIPAGTLFDVMFRLVDNVDAPTVEIRSNCFTVTAK
;
A
#
# COMPACT_ATOMS: atom_id res chain seq x y z
N MET A 1 9.44 -34.48 -28.92
CA MET A 1 8.00 -34.80 -29.05
C MET A 1 7.24 -33.47 -29.14
N GLN A 2 6.86 -33.15 -30.37
CA GLN A 2 6.18 -31.90 -30.76
C GLN A 2 4.67 -32.15 -30.67
N ARG A 3 3.93 -31.32 -29.95
CA ARG A 3 2.46 -31.29 -30.01
C ARG A 3 2.02 -29.87 -30.37
N SER A 4 1.63 -29.75 -31.62
CA SER A 4 0.91 -28.62 -32.18
C SER A 4 -0.55 -28.64 -31.68
N TYR A 5 -1.08 -27.53 -31.26
CA TYR A 5 -2.51 -27.31 -31.11
C TYR A 5 -2.95 -26.21 -32.07
N LEU A 6 -3.76 -26.66 -33.03
CA LEU A 6 -4.49 -25.83 -34.00
C LEU A 6 -5.57 -24.98 -33.30
N GLY A 7 -5.76 -23.81 -33.89
CA GLY A 7 -6.74 -22.83 -33.48
C GLY A 7 -8.19 -23.14 -33.79
N THR A 8 -9.05 -22.36 -33.22
CA THR A 8 -10.43 -22.18 -33.68
C THR A 8 -10.76 -20.71 -33.62
N VAL A 9 -10.90 -20.13 -34.80
CA VAL A 9 -11.43 -18.76 -35.03
C VAL A 9 -12.95 -18.86 -35.01
N MET A 10 -13.61 -18.13 -34.10
CA MET A 10 -15.07 -17.91 -34.17
C MET A 10 -15.35 -16.49 -34.58
N VAL A 11 -15.91 -16.38 -35.78
CA VAL A 11 -16.50 -15.17 -36.35
C VAL A 11 -17.99 -15.14 -35.95
N PHE A 12 -18.46 -14.09 -35.33
CA PHE A 12 -19.88 -13.73 -35.18
C PHE A 12 -20.04 -12.28 -35.63
N GLY A 13 -20.69 -11.98 -36.64
CA GLY A 13 -22.06 -11.95 -37.05
C GLY A 13 -22.66 -10.58 -36.73
N LEU A 14 -22.56 -9.59 -37.71
CA LEU A 14 -23.30 -8.33 -37.68
C LEU A 14 -24.81 -8.61 -37.83
N ALA A 15 -25.65 -8.04 -36.96
CA ALA A 15 -27.08 -7.88 -37.19
C ALA A 15 -27.41 -6.38 -37.25
N ALA A 16 -27.70 -5.91 -38.43
CA ALA A 16 -28.28 -4.60 -38.71
C ALA A 16 -29.79 -4.63 -38.43
N TRP A 17 -30.28 -3.72 -37.62
CA TRP A 17 -31.68 -3.45 -37.47
C TRP A 17 -31.98 -2.05 -38.02
N LEU A 18 -32.60 -2.03 -39.19
CA LEU A 18 -33.34 -0.86 -39.77
C LEU A 18 -34.77 -0.91 -39.22
N GLY A 19 -35.20 0.12 -38.53
CA GLY A 19 -36.55 0.30 -37.99
C GLY A 19 -37.05 1.73 -38.17
N ALA A 20 -37.78 1.94 -39.21
CA ALA A 20 -38.95 2.75 -39.51
C ALA A 20 -39.18 4.09 -38.80
N CYS A 21 -39.34 5.14 -39.62
CA CYS A 21 -40.01 6.42 -39.40
C CYS A 21 -41.42 6.27 -38.82
N GLY A 22 -41.71 7.01 -37.74
CA GLY A 22 -43.06 7.31 -37.28
C GLY A 22 -43.10 8.74 -36.77
N GLY A 23 -43.75 9.63 -37.49
CA GLY A 23 -44.00 11.02 -37.10
C GLY A 23 -45.02 11.10 -35.96
N GLY A 24 -44.83 12.04 -35.05
CA GLY A 24 -45.78 12.34 -33.98
C GLY A 24 -45.31 13.48 -33.09
N ALA A 25 -46.02 14.61 -33.18
CA ALA A 25 -46.20 15.66 -32.18
C ALA A 25 -45.04 16.00 -31.23
N SER A 26 -44.53 17.20 -31.36
CA SER A 26 -43.63 17.84 -30.36
C SER A 26 -44.32 17.95 -29.00
N PRO A 27 -43.77 17.31 -27.95
CA PRO A 27 -44.11 17.69 -26.60
C PRO A 27 -43.23 18.87 -26.16
N ALA A 28 -43.86 19.79 -25.45
CA ALA A 28 -43.22 20.94 -24.83
C ALA A 28 -41.93 20.58 -24.11
N SER A 29 -40.85 21.29 -24.40
CA SER A 29 -39.58 21.18 -23.71
C SER A 29 -39.76 21.57 -22.25
N ALA A 30 -39.93 20.57 -21.39
CA ALA A 30 -39.69 20.74 -19.96
C ALA A 30 -38.18 20.90 -19.77
N SER A 31 -37.74 22.08 -19.41
CA SER A 31 -36.35 22.34 -19.00
C SER A 31 -36.03 21.51 -17.78
N LEU A 32 -35.21 20.46 -17.96
CA LEU A 32 -34.61 19.71 -16.85
C LEU A 32 -33.75 20.66 -16.04
N PRO A 33 -33.89 20.66 -14.71
CA PRO A 33 -32.98 21.43 -13.87
C PRO A 33 -31.54 20.98 -14.15
N SER A 34 -30.66 21.95 -14.41
CA SER A 34 -29.23 21.75 -14.62
C SER A 34 -28.66 21.00 -13.43
N PRO A 35 -27.89 19.90 -13.61
CA PRO A 35 -27.29 19.22 -12.49
C PRO A 35 -26.35 20.19 -11.77
N GLN A 36 -26.70 20.52 -10.53
CA GLN A 36 -25.85 21.32 -9.66
C GLN A 36 -24.56 20.54 -9.42
N PRO A 37 -23.38 21.14 -9.66
CA PRO A 37 -22.13 20.45 -9.38
C PRO A 37 -22.12 20.07 -7.91
N ALA A 38 -21.97 18.77 -7.65
CA ALA A 38 -21.80 18.26 -6.29
C ALA A 38 -20.58 18.92 -5.67
N THR A 39 -20.82 19.69 -4.62
CA THR A 39 -19.74 20.24 -3.80
C THR A 39 -18.92 19.05 -3.28
N PRO A 40 -17.58 19.00 -3.52
CA PRO A 40 -16.78 17.93 -2.98
C PRO A 40 -16.93 17.96 -1.45
N SER A 41 -17.46 16.89 -0.90
CA SER A 41 -17.52 16.70 0.55
C SER A 41 -16.08 16.73 1.05
N ALA A 42 -15.73 17.73 1.86
CA ALA A 42 -14.43 17.78 2.48
C ALA A 42 -14.26 16.52 3.31
N ALA A 43 -13.34 15.66 2.90
CA ALA A 43 -12.98 14.49 3.68
C ALA A 43 -12.56 14.99 5.06
N ALA A 44 -13.26 14.53 6.10
CA ALA A 44 -12.93 14.88 7.48
C ALA A 44 -11.49 14.45 7.74
N THR A 45 -10.60 15.42 7.88
CA THR A 45 -9.20 15.18 8.25
C THR A 45 -9.20 14.76 9.71
N VAL A 46 -9.14 13.46 9.97
CA VAL A 46 -8.95 12.97 11.34
C VAL A 46 -7.56 13.41 11.76
N ALA A 47 -7.49 14.27 12.78
CA ALA A 47 -6.22 14.71 13.35
C ALA A 47 -5.47 13.47 13.89
N LEU A 48 -4.27 13.25 13.38
CA LEU A 48 -3.41 12.16 13.86
C LEU A 48 -2.81 12.52 15.23
N PRO A 49 -2.53 11.52 16.09
CA PRO A 49 -1.82 11.74 17.34
C PRO A 49 -0.49 12.46 17.09
N ALA A 50 -0.10 13.38 17.99
CA ALA A 50 1.14 14.11 17.88
C ALA A 50 2.35 13.16 17.78
N GLY A 51 3.22 13.40 16.79
CA GLY A 51 4.39 12.56 16.51
C GLY A 51 4.07 11.30 15.71
N THR A 52 2.90 11.20 15.09
CA THR A 52 2.62 10.18 14.10
C THR A 52 3.33 10.50 12.78
N HIS A 53 4.08 9.54 12.28
CA HIS A 53 4.71 9.58 10.96
C HIS A 53 3.86 8.76 9.99
N GLN A 54 3.67 9.24 8.76
CA GLN A 54 2.83 8.54 7.78
C GLN A 54 3.38 8.65 6.37
N SER A 55 3.02 7.66 5.55
CA SER A 55 3.37 7.63 4.13
C SER A 55 2.25 6.98 3.33
N ALA A 56 2.04 7.47 2.11
CA ALA A 56 1.16 6.82 1.14
C ALA A 56 1.75 5.48 0.69
N LEU A 57 0.88 4.54 0.40
CA LEU A 57 1.17 3.27 -0.24
C LEU A 57 0.78 3.33 -1.71
N SER A 58 1.71 2.95 -2.58
CA SER A 58 1.53 2.95 -4.04
C SER A 58 1.99 1.62 -4.64
N PRO A 59 1.36 1.14 -5.71
CA PRO A 59 1.75 -0.11 -6.32
C PRO A 59 3.07 0.04 -7.08
N LEU A 60 4.01 -0.87 -6.84
CA LEU A 60 5.19 -1.10 -7.67
C LEU A 60 4.90 -2.17 -8.72
N LYS A 61 4.12 -3.19 -8.32
CA LYS A 61 3.59 -4.25 -9.19
C LYS A 61 2.13 -4.50 -8.85
N GLY A 62 1.31 -4.80 -9.84
CA GLY A 62 -0.11 -5.07 -9.63
C GLY A 62 -0.91 -3.82 -9.29
N THR A 63 -1.87 -3.96 -8.41
CA THR A 63 -2.81 -2.90 -8.00
C THR A 63 -2.83 -2.76 -6.48
N GLY A 64 -3.29 -1.62 -6.00
CA GLY A 64 -3.47 -1.32 -4.58
C GLY A 64 -2.87 0.01 -4.20
N THR A 65 -3.57 0.76 -3.37
CA THR A 65 -3.15 2.04 -2.81
C THR A 65 -3.51 2.07 -1.33
N GLY A 66 -3.03 3.08 -0.61
CA GLY A 66 -3.39 3.18 0.80
C GLY A 66 -2.45 4.06 1.60
N GLY A 67 -2.25 3.72 2.85
CA GLY A 67 -1.37 4.43 3.75
C GLY A 67 -0.83 3.54 4.86
N VAL A 68 0.34 3.92 5.34
CA VAL A 68 0.93 3.39 6.57
C VAL A 68 1.20 4.54 7.53
N SER A 69 0.94 4.33 8.80
CA SER A 69 1.30 5.27 9.85
C SER A 69 2.05 4.56 10.97
N VAL A 70 3.03 5.26 11.54
CA VAL A 70 3.84 4.82 12.68
C VAL A 70 3.70 5.87 13.76
N THR A 71 3.18 5.48 14.92
CA THR A 71 3.04 6.35 16.09
C THR A 71 3.96 5.84 17.19
N PRO A 72 5.17 6.39 17.34
CA PRO A 72 6.10 6.03 18.41
C PRO A 72 5.50 6.35 19.78
N LYS A 73 5.66 5.42 20.71
CA LYS A 73 5.23 5.53 22.11
C LYS A 73 6.41 5.85 23.00
N THR A 74 6.21 6.73 23.94
CA THR A 74 7.18 6.95 25.03
C THR A 74 7.02 5.81 26.04
N ILE A 75 8.09 5.04 26.28
CA ILE A 75 8.11 4.00 27.29
C ILE A 75 9.21 4.27 28.32
N PRO A 76 8.99 3.89 29.59
CA PRO A 76 9.91 4.25 30.68
C PRO A 76 11.35 3.71 30.51
N GLN A 77 11.55 2.63 29.79
CA GLN A 77 12.87 2.04 29.57
C GLN A 77 13.61 2.55 28.33
N GLY A 78 13.09 3.56 27.63
CA GLY A 78 13.77 4.22 26.52
C GLY A 78 14.06 3.34 25.31
N THR A 79 13.23 2.33 25.06
CA THR A 79 13.33 1.48 23.88
C THR A 79 12.20 1.83 22.89
N PHE A 80 12.42 1.57 21.60
CA PHE A 80 11.43 1.87 20.58
C PHE A 80 10.20 0.97 20.70
N ASN A 81 9.04 1.59 20.84
CA ASN A 81 7.73 0.97 20.72
C ASN A 81 6.83 1.86 19.86
N ALA A 82 6.02 1.29 18.99
CA ALA A 82 5.15 2.04 18.12
C ALA A 82 3.86 1.29 17.79
N ASP A 83 2.76 2.03 17.67
CA ASP A 83 1.58 1.57 16.97
C ASP A 83 1.77 1.76 15.47
N ILE A 84 1.59 0.71 14.71
CA ILE A 84 1.68 0.72 13.26
C ILE A 84 0.30 0.39 12.70
N LYS A 85 -0.20 1.25 11.82
CA LYS A 85 -1.47 1.04 11.13
C LYS A 85 -1.22 0.99 9.62
N VAL A 86 -1.74 -0.05 9.00
CA VAL A 86 -1.71 -0.23 7.54
C VAL A 86 -3.14 -0.26 7.04
N ARG A 87 -3.41 0.50 5.99
CA ARG A 87 -4.71 0.53 5.30
C ARG A 87 -4.45 0.40 3.81
N ILE A 88 -5.14 -0.51 3.15
CA ILE A 88 -5.07 -0.68 1.70
C ILE A 88 -6.46 -0.67 1.08
N GLN A 89 -6.53 -0.25 -0.17
CA GLN A 89 -7.74 -0.21 -1.00
C GLN A 89 -7.37 -0.40 -2.47
N ASN A 90 -8.35 -0.73 -3.29
CA ASN A 90 -8.14 -0.99 -4.72
C ASN A 90 -7.09 -2.08 -4.99
N ALA A 91 -6.89 -3.00 -4.05
CA ALA A 91 -6.00 -4.14 -4.17
C ALA A 91 -6.75 -5.37 -4.70
N GLY A 92 -6.07 -6.50 -4.84
CA GLY A 92 -6.73 -7.76 -5.19
C GLY A 92 -7.82 -8.12 -4.18
N ALA A 93 -8.99 -8.55 -4.65
CA ALA A 93 -10.08 -8.99 -3.79
C ALA A 93 -9.71 -10.31 -3.07
N ASN A 94 -10.10 -10.43 -1.80
CA ASN A 94 -9.88 -11.62 -0.97
C ASN A 94 -8.43 -12.12 -1.00
N THR A 95 -7.47 -11.18 -1.03
CA THR A 95 -6.04 -11.46 -1.15
C THR A 95 -5.34 -11.14 0.16
N THR A 96 -4.42 -12.01 0.57
CA THR A 96 -3.61 -11.81 1.78
C THR A 96 -2.23 -11.29 1.40
N TYR A 97 -1.83 -10.20 2.04
CA TYR A 97 -0.53 -9.54 1.84
C TYR A 97 0.31 -9.63 3.11
N THR A 98 1.54 -10.09 2.99
CA THR A 98 2.53 -10.04 4.07
C THR A 98 3.07 -8.63 4.22
N VAL A 99 3.11 -8.12 5.45
CA VAL A 99 3.62 -6.78 5.77
C VAL A 99 5.09 -6.86 6.14
N GLN A 100 5.90 -6.04 5.47
CA GLN A 100 7.34 -5.98 5.65
C GLN A 100 7.82 -4.55 5.80
N ARG A 101 9.02 -4.38 6.38
CA ARG A 101 9.70 -3.09 6.56
C ARG A 101 11.16 -3.17 6.18
N ALA A 102 11.72 -2.05 5.76
CA ALA A 102 13.15 -1.86 5.54
C ALA A 102 13.64 -0.66 6.38
N PRO A 103 13.92 -0.84 7.68
CA PRO A 103 14.45 0.23 8.52
C PRO A 103 15.94 0.41 8.26
N GLU A 104 16.41 1.66 8.33
CA GLU A 104 17.83 2.01 8.22
C GLU A 104 18.38 2.43 9.58
N LEU A 105 18.97 1.50 10.28
CA LEU A 105 19.50 1.69 11.62
C LEU A 105 21.01 1.52 11.66
N GLY A 106 21.68 2.25 12.54
CA GLY A 106 23.12 2.04 12.82
C GLY A 106 24.07 2.53 11.74
N ARG A 107 23.63 3.42 10.83
CA ARG A 107 24.45 4.04 9.79
C ARG A 107 24.50 5.56 9.91
N SER A 108 25.51 6.18 9.30
CA SER A 108 25.73 7.64 9.37
C SER A 108 24.64 8.48 8.70
N LEU A 109 23.94 7.92 7.71
CA LEU A 109 22.88 8.57 6.95
C LEU A 109 21.52 7.88 7.19
N ALA A 110 21.28 7.43 8.41
CA ALA A 110 20.08 6.68 8.76
C ALA A 110 18.76 7.46 8.65
N ALA A 111 18.83 8.78 8.51
CA ALA A 111 17.68 9.68 8.46
C ALA A 111 17.90 10.81 7.42
N ASP A 112 18.29 10.44 6.21
CA ASP A 112 18.52 11.35 5.09
C ASP A 112 17.32 11.44 4.12
N GLY A 113 16.25 10.72 4.42
CA GLY A 113 15.04 10.64 3.58
C GLY A 113 15.17 9.66 2.42
N ILE A 114 16.24 8.87 2.36
CA ILE A 114 16.50 7.90 1.29
C ILE A 114 16.59 6.51 1.88
N CYS A 115 15.61 5.64 1.60
CA CYS A 115 15.61 4.24 2.04
C CYS A 115 16.51 3.38 1.12
N GLN A 116 17.80 3.51 1.25
CA GLN A 116 18.79 2.86 0.38
C GLN A 116 18.70 1.34 0.46
N ARG A 117 18.46 0.81 1.66
CA ARG A 117 18.24 -0.62 1.88
C ARG A 117 17.09 -1.16 1.01
N ALA A 118 15.96 -0.48 1.05
CA ALA A 118 14.76 -0.87 0.30
C ALA A 118 14.96 -0.76 -1.22
N LEU A 119 15.84 0.14 -1.66
CA LEU A 119 16.16 0.39 -3.06
C LEU A 119 17.30 -0.49 -3.57
N GLY A 120 17.93 -1.30 -2.69
CA GLY A 120 19.09 -2.11 -3.04
C GLY A 120 20.33 -1.29 -3.37
N LEU A 121 20.41 -0.02 -2.92
CA LEU A 121 21.54 0.84 -3.12
C LEU A 121 22.66 0.45 -2.14
N THR A 122 23.90 0.44 -2.62
CA THR A 122 25.10 0.13 -1.82
C THR A 122 26.11 1.26 -1.90
N PRO A 123 26.90 1.46 -0.84
CA PRO A 123 26.89 0.76 0.46
C PRO A 123 25.91 1.44 1.42
N TRP A 124 25.02 0.70 2.02
CA TRP A 124 24.26 1.26 3.11
C TRP A 124 24.90 1.06 4.50
N GLY A 125 26.09 0.45 4.53
CA GLY A 125 27.00 0.41 5.69
C GLY A 125 28.11 -0.65 5.51
N PRO A 126 29.30 -0.44 6.06
CA PRO A 126 30.43 -1.34 5.91
C PRO A 126 30.27 -2.67 6.67
N SER A 127 29.36 -2.74 7.62
CA SER A 127 29.05 -3.92 8.43
C SER A 127 27.70 -4.52 8.08
N ASP A 128 27.07 -4.08 6.99
CA ASP A 128 25.77 -4.61 6.62
C ASP A 128 25.91 -6.07 6.23
N PRO A 129 25.23 -6.96 6.96
CA PRO A 129 25.11 -8.32 6.50
C PRO A 129 24.40 -8.30 5.14
N PRO A 130 24.55 -9.32 4.30
CA PRO A 130 23.69 -9.54 3.15
C PRO A 130 22.29 -9.91 3.64
N ALA A 131 21.71 -9.01 4.41
CA ALA A 131 20.37 -9.18 4.96
C ALA A 131 19.35 -8.88 3.85
N PRO A 132 18.18 -9.52 3.89
CA PRO A 132 17.10 -9.19 2.96
C PRO A 132 16.79 -7.69 3.07
N ALA A 133 16.55 -7.07 1.91
CA ALA A 133 16.20 -5.65 1.86
C ALA A 133 15.01 -5.32 2.77
N PHE A 134 14.04 -6.24 2.86
CA PHE A 134 12.88 -6.12 3.70
C PHE A 134 12.82 -7.21 4.77
N LEU A 135 12.40 -6.83 5.96
CA LEU A 135 12.18 -7.70 7.11
C LEU A 135 10.68 -7.87 7.31
N THR A 136 10.22 -9.10 7.46
CA THR A 136 8.81 -9.39 7.76
C THR A 136 8.50 -9.03 9.21
N PHE A 137 7.35 -8.39 9.44
CA PHE A 137 6.82 -8.26 10.78
C PHE A 137 6.28 -9.61 11.24
N MET A 138 6.70 -10.05 12.43
CA MET A 138 6.33 -11.35 12.97
C MET A 138 5.51 -11.21 14.26
N ASN A 139 4.49 -12.03 14.38
CA ASN A 139 3.76 -12.28 15.62
C ASN A 139 4.12 -13.71 16.08
N GLY A 140 5.10 -13.81 16.95
CA GLY A 140 5.72 -15.11 17.25
C GLY A 140 6.35 -15.71 15.98
N THR A 141 5.82 -16.82 15.51
CA THR A 141 6.31 -17.52 14.29
C THR A 141 5.52 -17.18 13.04
N ALA A 142 4.37 -16.51 13.16
CA ALA A 142 3.53 -16.14 12.03
C ALA A 142 3.81 -14.72 11.54
N PRO A 143 3.79 -14.46 10.22
CA PRO A 143 3.89 -13.11 9.70
C PRO A 143 2.61 -12.30 9.99
N TYR A 144 2.77 -11.00 10.21
CA TYR A 144 1.63 -10.09 10.16
C TYR A 144 1.17 -9.91 8.71
N THR A 145 -0.12 -10.03 8.50
CA THR A 145 -0.75 -9.95 7.18
C THR A 145 -1.94 -9.00 7.16
N VAL A 146 -2.19 -8.42 5.99
CA VAL A 146 -3.45 -7.72 5.67
C VAL A 146 -4.22 -8.59 4.70
N THR A 147 -5.43 -8.97 5.05
CA THR A 147 -6.34 -9.66 4.11
C THR A 147 -7.40 -8.67 3.64
N THR A 148 -7.55 -8.57 2.33
CA THR A 148 -8.58 -7.71 1.72
C THR A 148 -9.91 -8.42 1.63
N ASP A 149 -10.98 -7.64 1.67
CA ASP A 149 -12.34 -8.07 1.38
C ASP A 149 -12.59 -8.21 -0.15
N GLY A 150 -13.85 -8.50 -0.51
CA GLY A 150 -14.29 -8.60 -1.90
C GLY A 150 -14.19 -7.28 -2.69
N ALA A 151 -14.06 -6.14 -2.02
CA ALA A 151 -13.85 -4.83 -2.63
C ALA A 151 -12.37 -4.44 -2.73
N GLY A 152 -11.45 -5.31 -2.32
CA GLY A 152 -10.02 -5.05 -2.33
C GLY A 152 -9.56 -4.08 -1.23
N THR A 153 -10.31 -3.99 -0.12
CA THR A 153 -10.01 -3.14 1.03
C THR A 153 -9.57 -3.99 2.21
N GLY A 154 -8.51 -3.56 2.89
CA GLY A 154 -8.00 -4.28 4.06
C GLY A 154 -7.28 -3.37 5.04
N SER A 155 -7.13 -3.85 6.27
CA SER A 155 -6.47 -3.10 7.33
C SER A 155 -5.74 -4.01 8.32
N LEU A 156 -4.67 -3.47 8.90
CA LEU A 156 -3.93 -4.09 9.99
C LEU A 156 -3.55 -3.01 11.00
N ASP A 157 -3.76 -3.30 12.27
CA ASP A 157 -3.23 -2.55 13.40
C ASP A 157 -2.32 -3.48 14.19
N LEU A 158 -1.07 -3.08 14.42
CA LEU A 158 -0.11 -3.86 15.20
C LEU A 158 0.70 -2.95 16.12
N GLU A 159 1.11 -3.50 17.25
CA GLU A 159 2.12 -2.92 18.11
C GLU A 159 3.47 -3.57 17.81
N PHE A 160 4.50 -2.74 17.65
CA PHE A 160 5.86 -3.20 17.34
C PHE A 160 6.84 -2.67 18.37
N ALA A 161 7.61 -3.58 18.98
CA ALA A 161 8.68 -3.24 19.91
C ALA A 161 10.05 -3.62 19.33
N ALA A 162 11.02 -2.73 19.48
CA ALA A 162 12.41 -2.97 19.10
C ALA A 162 13.32 -2.49 20.24
N PRO A 163 13.62 -3.37 21.21
CA PRO A 163 14.32 -2.99 22.44
C PRO A 163 15.78 -2.54 22.21
N THR A 164 16.32 -2.77 21.02
CA THR A 164 17.67 -2.36 20.64
C THR A 164 17.77 -0.95 20.07
N ILE A 165 16.63 -0.25 19.88
CA ILE A 165 16.60 1.11 19.33
C ILE A 165 16.41 2.09 20.49
N PRO A 166 17.44 2.91 20.84
CA PRO A 166 17.33 3.90 21.91
C PRO A 166 16.32 5.01 21.57
N ALA A 167 15.72 5.61 22.60
CA ALA A 167 14.94 6.84 22.45
C ALA A 167 15.79 7.95 21.85
N GLY A 168 15.18 8.81 21.03
CA GLY A 168 15.84 9.89 20.28
C GLY A 168 16.50 9.42 18.99
N THR A 169 16.56 8.10 18.71
CA THR A 169 17.08 7.62 17.43
C THR A 169 16.17 8.04 16.27
N LEU A 170 16.78 8.67 15.26
CA LEU A 170 16.15 8.98 13.97
C LEU A 170 16.56 7.90 12.97
N PHE A 171 15.60 7.37 12.22
CA PHE A 171 15.88 6.41 11.17
C PHE A 171 14.83 6.47 10.06
N ASP A 172 15.26 6.20 8.86
CA ASP A 172 14.38 6.06 7.71
C ASP A 172 13.82 4.66 7.62
N VAL A 173 12.59 4.57 7.13
CA VAL A 173 11.90 3.29 6.93
C VAL A 173 11.02 3.34 5.68
N MET A 174 10.98 2.23 4.97
CA MET A 174 10.02 1.96 3.92
C MET A 174 9.23 0.69 4.26
N PHE A 175 7.94 0.72 4.02
CA PHE A 175 7.08 -0.45 4.15
C PHE A 175 6.77 -1.05 2.79
N ARG A 176 6.57 -2.37 2.77
CA ARG A 176 5.99 -3.02 1.60
C ARG A 176 4.97 -4.08 2.01
N LEU A 177 4.01 -4.31 1.13
CA LEU A 177 3.04 -5.39 1.19
C LEU A 177 3.22 -6.25 -0.05
N VAL A 178 3.30 -7.55 0.14
CA VAL A 178 3.50 -8.52 -0.95
C VAL A 178 2.57 -9.72 -0.78
N ASP A 179 2.06 -10.22 -1.89
CA ASP A 179 1.25 -11.46 -1.94
C ASP A 179 2.12 -12.71 -1.76
N ASN A 180 3.39 -12.64 -2.14
CA ASN A 180 4.38 -13.68 -1.94
C ASN A 180 5.74 -13.03 -1.61
N VAL A 181 6.39 -13.47 -0.54
CA VAL A 181 7.65 -12.89 -0.05
C VAL A 181 8.81 -13.15 -1.01
N ASP A 182 8.87 -14.35 -1.58
CA ASP A 182 10.00 -14.81 -2.38
C ASP A 182 9.86 -14.38 -3.86
N ALA A 183 8.63 -14.37 -4.38
CA ALA A 183 8.36 -14.05 -5.78
C ALA A 183 7.04 -13.24 -5.88
N PRO A 184 7.06 -11.95 -5.52
CA PRO A 184 5.85 -11.15 -5.50
C PRO A 184 5.28 -10.92 -6.90
N THR A 185 3.99 -11.21 -7.08
CA THR A 185 3.21 -10.81 -8.25
C THR A 185 2.53 -9.47 -8.00
N VAL A 186 2.22 -9.16 -6.74
CA VAL A 186 1.77 -7.84 -6.28
C VAL A 186 2.74 -7.32 -5.24
N GLU A 187 3.17 -6.08 -5.43
CA GLU A 187 4.03 -5.37 -4.49
C GLU A 187 3.57 -3.91 -4.36
N ILE A 188 3.18 -3.52 -3.15
CA ILE A 188 2.74 -2.17 -2.81
C ILE A 188 3.75 -1.61 -1.82
N ARG A 189 4.29 -0.41 -2.08
CA ARG A 189 5.32 0.22 -1.23
C ARG A 189 4.87 1.57 -0.70
N SER A 190 5.37 1.93 0.49
CA SER A 190 5.35 3.31 0.95
C SER A 190 6.47 4.12 0.29
N ASN A 191 6.35 5.45 0.36
CA ASN A 191 7.55 6.29 0.23
C ASN A 191 8.48 6.04 1.42
N CYS A 192 9.75 6.42 1.27
CA CYS A 192 10.66 6.53 2.39
C CYS A 192 10.19 7.64 3.35
N PHE A 193 10.27 7.43 4.65
CA PHE A 193 9.97 8.45 5.64
C PHE A 193 10.74 8.23 6.94
N THR A 194 11.06 9.32 7.61
CA THR A 194 11.84 9.30 8.85
C THR A 194 10.94 9.11 10.06
N VAL A 195 11.36 8.26 10.99
CA VAL A 195 10.72 8.00 12.27
C VAL A 195 11.67 8.40 13.40
N THR A 196 11.12 8.99 14.46
CA THR A 196 11.84 9.30 15.70
C THR A 196 11.39 8.35 16.80
N ALA A 197 12.32 7.57 17.36
CA ALA A 197 12.06 6.78 18.58
C ALA A 197 11.81 7.73 19.77
N LYS A 198 10.81 7.44 20.60
CA LYS A 198 10.46 8.24 21.78
C LYS A 198 10.84 7.53 23.06
#